data_3f96bf0d8d442f6155ddf69cd62e4550
#
_entry.id   3f96bf0d8d442f6155ddf69cd62e4550
#
_cell.length_a   1.000
_cell.length_b   1.000
_cell.length_c   1.000
_cell.angle_alpha   90.00
_cell.angle_beta   90.00
_cell.angle_gamma   90.00
#
_symmetry.space_group_name_H-M   'P 1'
#
loop_
_entity.id
_entity.type
_entity.pdbx_description
1 polymer ?
#
loop_
_entity_poly.entity_id
_entity_poly.type
_entity_poly.pdbx_seq_one_letter_code
_entity_poly.pdbx_strand_id
1 'polypeptide(L)'
;MEHLDMHHIFELGLILTMIAAGITAIAKKLKQPYPIALVIIGTLIGLFNIPVLEPLKMFITEGDVFNFVILTIFLPALLGEAALKLPFSHLNQNKKPIIALAFGGTFLSFLVIGFSTHFLLGLSIPVSFVFAALMSATDPVSVLSIFKSMGVNHKLSTVIEGESLFNDGLAVVLFKISAFSLLAYLDMGWGGLTSGAFEFIKVVAGGLLVGGGLGYAISILTKYFDDYPLEIIFSILLFYGSYLTAESIHVSGVIAVVVAALTFGNFGSKVGMSPTTRLNINNFWDVAALLANSIVFLMVGLEITRINFADQWGTIGLALLIVLIGRSIAVYGSTLLVKGLPWSWRHVLNWGGLKGSLSIALVLSLPGDFAGRDTVLILTFSIVLFSLVVQGLTIKPLISYFGLRAKHSGSKEYEDIVANLHRHEAGVAEIKKLKTQLFVPEPVFSELLTSYQNEIDNSHRELDALLDQYPELKQSQLITLRKHSLYAQYDKINELEQEEIISGEIAGKYKELLNNGLADFEEEEVVKDSKRKH
;
A
#
# COMPACT_ATOMS: atom_id res chain seq x y z
N MET A 1 5.28 -30.63 -23.72
CA MET A 1 4.48 -29.43 -23.34
C MET A 1 3.14 -29.57 -24.03
N GLU A 2 2.14 -30.09 -23.33
CA GLU A 2 0.76 -29.92 -23.75
C GLU A 2 0.49 -28.42 -23.74
N HIS A 3 0.07 -27.89 -24.88
CA HIS A 3 -0.39 -26.50 -24.96
C HIS A 3 -1.56 -26.35 -23.99
N LEU A 4 -1.34 -25.70 -22.84
CA LEU A 4 -2.42 -25.28 -21.98
C LEU A 4 -3.34 -24.40 -22.84
N ASP A 5 -4.56 -24.90 -23.09
CA ASP A 5 -5.57 -24.17 -23.84
C ASP A 5 -5.84 -22.85 -23.11
N MET A 6 -5.92 -21.73 -23.83
CA MET A 6 -6.19 -20.41 -23.24
C MET A 6 -7.47 -20.41 -22.39
N HIS A 7 -8.44 -21.26 -22.73
CA HIS A 7 -9.62 -21.49 -21.90
C HIS A 7 -9.29 -22.06 -20.52
N HIS A 8 -8.38 -23.02 -20.47
CA HIS A 8 -7.98 -23.65 -19.21
C HIS A 8 -7.16 -22.68 -18.33
N ILE A 9 -6.31 -21.86 -18.93
CA ILE A 9 -5.59 -20.78 -18.22
C ILE A 9 -6.57 -19.81 -17.56
N PHE A 10 -7.62 -19.40 -18.30
CA PHE A 10 -8.64 -18.50 -17.79
C PHE A 10 -9.45 -19.13 -16.65
N GLU A 11 -9.84 -20.39 -16.78
CA GLU A 11 -10.56 -21.16 -15.75
C GLU A 11 -9.73 -21.25 -14.46
N LEU A 12 -8.44 -21.62 -14.56
CA LEU A 12 -7.53 -21.69 -13.43
C LEU A 12 -7.34 -20.32 -12.75
N GLY A 13 -7.23 -19.25 -13.53
CA GLY A 13 -7.18 -17.87 -13.01
C GLY A 13 -8.43 -17.47 -12.24
N LEU A 14 -9.63 -17.87 -12.73
CA LEU A 14 -10.89 -17.64 -12.01
C LEU A 14 -10.97 -18.43 -10.70
N ILE A 15 -10.56 -19.70 -10.71
CA ILE A 15 -10.54 -20.54 -9.50
C ILE A 15 -9.59 -19.91 -8.46
N LEU A 16 -8.39 -19.50 -8.87
CA LEU A 16 -7.43 -18.83 -8.00
C LEU A 16 -8.01 -17.56 -7.39
N THR A 17 -8.65 -16.73 -8.22
CA THR A 17 -9.32 -15.49 -7.80
C THR A 17 -10.44 -15.77 -6.80
N MET A 18 -11.25 -16.80 -7.04
CA MET A 18 -12.36 -17.19 -6.15
C MET A 18 -11.83 -17.63 -4.78
N ILE A 19 -10.79 -18.45 -4.74
CA ILE A 19 -10.15 -18.90 -3.50
C ILE A 19 -9.56 -17.71 -2.75
N ALA A 20 -8.80 -16.85 -3.44
CA ALA A 20 -8.18 -15.67 -2.86
C ALA A 20 -9.22 -14.69 -2.29
N ALA A 21 -10.30 -14.42 -3.02
CA ALA A 21 -11.39 -13.56 -2.57
C ALA A 21 -12.12 -14.14 -1.34
N GLY A 22 -12.39 -15.46 -1.34
CA GLY A 22 -13.02 -16.14 -0.21
C GLY A 22 -12.18 -16.05 1.07
N ILE A 23 -10.89 -16.33 0.99
CA ILE A 23 -9.95 -16.21 2.12
C ILE A 23 -9.87 -14.76 2.60
N THR A 24 -9.77 -13.81 1.68
CA THR A 24 -9.70 -12.37 1.98
C THR A 24 -10.96 -11.91 2.72
N ALA A 25 -12.16 -12.34 2.27
CA ALA A 25 -13.42 -12.02 2.92
C ALA A 25 -13.49 -12.55 4.35
N ILE A 26 -13.08 -13.80 4.56
CA ILE A 26 -13.03 -14.43 5.90
C ILE A 26 -12.02 -13.70 6.79
N ALA A 27 -10.82 -13.42 6.31
CA ALA A 27 -9.79 -12.73 7.05
C ALA A 27 -10.25 -11.32 7.50
N LYS A 28 -10.88 -10.56 6.60
CA LYS A 28 -11.47 -9.24 6.92
C LYS A 28 -12.56 -9.35 7.98
N LYS A 29 -13.45 -10.35 7.89
CA LYS A 29 -14.50 -10.60 8.89
C LYS A 29 -13.90 -10.93 10.27
N LEU A 30 -12.81 -11.67 10.31
CA LEU A 30 -12.07 -12.02 11.54
C LEU A 30 -11.15 -10.89 12.03
N LYS A 31 -11.10 -9.74 11.34
CA LYS A 31 -10.21 -8.60 11.63
C LYS A 31 -8.73 -9.01 11.66
N GLN A 32 -8.36 -9.96 10.80
CA GLN A 32 -6.97 -10.39 10.61
C GLN A 32 -6.39 -9.81 9.32
N PRO A 33 -5.06 -9.59 9.25
CA PRO A 33 -4.40 -9.16 8.02
C PRO A 33 -4.55 -10.23 6.94
N TYR A 34 -5.29 -9.90 5.87
CA TYR A 34 -5.57 -10.85 4.79
C TYR A 34 -4.32 -11.39 4.07
N PRO A 35 -3.21 -10.64 3.90
CA PRO A 35 -2.01 -11.18 3.27
C PRO A 35 -1.44 -12.38 4.05
N ILE A 36 -1.40 -12.29 5.37
CA ILE A 36 -0.91 -13.36 6.24
C ILE A 36 -1.81 -14.60 6.14
N ALA A 37 -3.14 -14.39 6.17
CA ALA A 37 -4.10 -15.48 6.03
C ALA A 37 -3.97 -16.20 4.67
N LEU A 38 -3.76 -15.45 3.59
CA LEU A 38 -3.57 -16.00 2.24
C LEU A 38 -2.31 -16.85 2.14
N VAL A 39 -1.19 -16.39 2.69
CA VAL A 39 0.06 -17.17 2.69
C VAL A 39 -0.10 -18.45 3.52
N ILE A 40 -0.66 -18.36 4.72
CA ILE A 40 -0.86 -19.53 5.59
C ILE A 40 -1.79 -20.55 4.92
N ILE A 41 -2.94 -20.11 4.42
CA ILE A 41 -3.91 -21.01 3.78
C ILE A 41 -3.37 -21.54 2.46
N GLY A 42 -2.68 -20.70 1.67
CA GLY A 42 -1.99 -21.12 0.44
C GLY A 42 -0.96 -22.22 0.72
N THR A 43 -0.14 -22.07 1.78
CA THR A 43 0.81 -23.10 2.23
C THR A 43 0.08 -24.38 2.65
N LEU A 44 -1.02 -24.28 3.39
CA LEU A 44 -1.81 -25.45 3.79
C LEU A 44 -2.40 -26.17 2.56
N ILE A 45 -2.99 -25.43 1.63
CA ILE A 45 -3.51 -25.98 0.35
C ILE A 45 -2.38 -26.67 -0.44
N GLY A 46 -1.21 -26.06 -0.47
CA GLY A 46 -0.03 -26.62 -1.14
C GLY A 46 0.45 -27.94 -0.53
N LEU A 47 0.40 -28.06 0.81
CA LEU A 47 0.83 -29.27 1.53
C LEU A 47 -0.12 -30.46 1.36
N PHE A 48 -1.40 -30.20 1.13
CA PHE A 48 -2.38 -31.27 0.90
C PHE A 48 -2.47 -31.61 -0.60
N ASN A 49 -2.39 -32.89 -0.93
CA ASN A 49 -2.64 -33.38 -2.29
C ASN A 49 -4.15 -33.38 -2.56
N ILE A 50 -4.65 -32.22 -3.03
CA ILE A 50 -6.04 -32.07 -3.44
C ILE A 50 -6.08 -32.23 -4.96
N PRO A 51 -6.59 -33.38 -5.50
CA PRO A 51 -6.50 -33.66 -6.95
C PRO A 51 -7.13 -32.58 -7.83
N VAL A 52 -8.20 -31.94 -7.37
CA VAL A 52 -8.89 -30.85 -8.10
C VAL A 52 -8.01 -29.59 -8.23
N LEU A 53 -7.03 -29.38 -7.34
CA LEU A 53 -6.15 -28.20 -7.34
C LEU A 53 -4.76 -28.48 -7.95
N GLU A 54 -4.46 -29.72 -8.32
CA GLU A 54 -3.18 -30.07 -8.97
C GLU A 54 -2.91 -29.29 -10.27
N PRO A 55 -3.89 -29.13 -11.20
CA PRO A 55 -3.69 -28.31 -12.39
C PRO A 55 -3.38 -26.85 -12.05
N LEU A 56 -4.02 -26.31 -11.00
CA LEU A 56 -3.78 -24.95 -10.52
C LEU A 56 -2.37 -24.80 -9.95
N LYS A 57 -1.91 -25.77 -9.16
CA LYS A 57 -0.55 -25.78 -8.62
C LYS A 57 0.48 -25.83 -9.75
N MET A 58 0.31 -26.70 -10.76
CA MET A 58 1.19 -26.78 -11.91
C MET A 58 1.22 -25.46 -12.69
N PHE A 59 0.06 -24.87 -12.95
CA PHE A 59 -0.06 -23.59 -13.67
C PHE A 59 0.67 -22.43 -12.97
N ILE A 60 0.50 -22.30 -11.66
CA ILE A 60 1.15 -21.24 -10.87
C ILE A 60 2.67 -21.45 -10.84
N THR A 61 3.12 -22.69 -10.85
CA THR A 61 4.51 -23.08 -10.67
C THR A 61 5.31 -23.14 -11.97
N GLU A 62 4.70 -22.91 -13.12
CA GLU A 62 5.44 -22.56 -14.33
C GLU A 62 6.09 -21.20 -14.12
N GLY A 63 7.41 -21.17 -13.92
CA GLY A 63 8.17 -19.98 -13.53
C GLY A 63 7.93 -18.76 -14.44
N ASP A 64 7.70 -18.97 -15.73
CA ASP A 64 7.43 -17.90 -16.69
C ASP A 64 6.05 -17.25 -16.45
N VAL A 65 5.03 -18.05 -16.11
CA VAL A 65 3.68 -17.54 -15.79
C VAL A 65 3.70 -16.74 -14.49
N PHE A 66 4.35 -17.28 -13.47
CA PHE A 66 4.48 -16.60 -12.18
C PHE A 66 5.18 -15.24 -12.34
N ASN A 67 6.30 -15.21 -13.04
CA ASN A 67 7.06 -13.98 -13.28
C ASN A 67 6.26 -12.95 -14.09
N PHE A 68 5.63 -13.38 -15.19
CA PHE A 68 4.83 -12.50 -16.02
C PHE A 68 3.66 -11.90 -15.25
N VAL A 69 2.91 -12.72 -14.51
CA VAL A 69 1.75 -12.27 -13.73
C VAL A 69 2.18 -11.29 -12.63
N ILE A 70 3.23 -11.60 -11.88
CA ILE A 70 3.62 -10.75 -10.74
C ILE A 70 4.38 -9.51 -11.22
N LEU A 71 5.40 -9.64 -12.07
CA LEU A 71 6.26 -8.51 -12.42
C LEU A 71 5.64 -7.60 -13.48
N THR A 72 4.88 -8.16 -14.44
CA THR A 72 4.36 -7.37 -15.55
C THR A 72 2.92 -6.92 -15.33
N ILE A 73 2.08 -7.76 -14.70
CA ILE A 73 0.66 -7.42 -14.50
C ILE A 73 0.44 -6.78 -13.12
N PHE A 74 0.87 -7.42 -12.03
CA PHE A 74 0.50 -6.99 -10.69
C PHE A 74 1.41 -5.92 -10.12
N LEU A 75 2.70 -5.97 -10.35
CA LEU A 75 3.65 -5.02 -9.76
C LEU A 75 3.38 -3.56 -10.18
N PRO A 76 3.14 -3.23 -11.47
CA PRO A 76 2.77 -1.87 -11.85
C PRO A 76 1.46 -1.40 -11.22
N ALA A 77 0.47 -2.29 -11.08
CA ALA A 77 -0.80 -1.97 -10.44
C ALA A 77 -0.64 -1.66 -8.95
N LEU A 78 0.11 -2.49 -8.22
CA LEU A 78 0.34 -2.34 -6.78
C LEU A 78 1.15 -1.09 -6.45
N LEU A 79 2.24 -0.86 -7.17
CA LEU A 79 3.07 0.33 -6.99
C LEU A 79 2.36 1.60 -7.42
N GLY A 80 1.59 1.51 -8.52
CA GLY A 80 0.80 2.61 -9.03
C GLY A 80 -0.28 3.03 -8.05
N GLU A 81 -1.02 2.08 -7.47
CA GLU A 81 -2.05 2.34 -6.46
C GLU A 81 -1.45 3.00 -5.20
N ALA A 82 -0.38 2.44 -4.65
CA ALA A 82 0.27 2.98 -3.46
C ALA A 82 0.80 4.41 -3.71
N ALA A 83 1.49 4.62 -4.83
CA ALA A 83 2.05 5.92 -5.19
C ALA A 83 0.97 6.98 -5.52
N LEU A 84 -0.12 6.58 -6.19
CA LEU A 84 -1.23 7.46 -6.56
C LEU A 84 -1.87 8.14 -5.34
N LYS A 85 -2.01 7.38 -4.25
CA LYS A 85 -2.69 7.82 -3.03
C LYS A 85 -1.80 8.59 -2.06
N LEU A 86 -0.49 8.53 -2.26
CA LEU A 86 0.46 9.14 -1.34
C LEU A 86 0.60 10.65 -1.62
N PRO A 87 0.11 11.53 -0.70
CA PRO A 87 0.19 12.97 -0.90
C PRO A 87 1.64 13.45 -0.89
N PHE A 88 2.03 14.23 -1.88
CA PHE A 88 3.38 14.81 -1.96
C PHE A 88 3.72 15.71 -0.75
N SER A 89 2.72 16.39 -0.19
CA SER A 89 2.85 17.17 1.04
C SER A 89 3.30 16.31 2.22
N HIS A 90 2.74 15.10 2.38
CA HIS A 90 3.13 14.16 3.44
C HIS A 90 4.54 13.60 3.22
N LEU A 91 4.89 13.29 1.96
CA LEU A 91 6.26 12.89 1.59
C LEU A 91 7.27 14.00 1.90
N ASN A 92 6.98 15.23 1.51
CA ASN A 92 7.87 16.36 1.72
C ASN A 92 8.08 16.68 3.21
N GLN A 93 7.03 16.58 4.03
CA GLN A 93 7.14 16.76 5.48
C GLN A 93 7.97 15.66 6.16
N ASN A 94 7.88 14.44 5.67
CA ASN A 94 8.60 13.28 6.20
C ASN A 94 9.80 12.86 5.35
N LYS A 95 10.27 13.73 4.43
CA LYS A 95 11.35 13.40 3.48
C LYS A 95 12.64 12.93 4.14
N LYS A 96 13.02 13.51 5.29
CA LYS A 96 14.26 13.13 5.97
C LYS A 96 14.27 11.68 6.43
N PRO A 97 13.29 11.16 7.20
CA PRO A 97 13.24 9.77 7.56
C PRO A 97 13.00 8.85 6.34
N ILE A 98 12.18 9.25 5.37
CA ILE A 98 11.91 8.46 4.16
C ILE A 98 13.19 8.28 3.35
N ILE A 99 13.90 9.36 3.01
CA ILE A 99 15.15 9.30 2.24
C ILE A 99 16.22 8.51 3.01
N ALA A 100 16.34 8.74 4.32
CA ALA A 100 17.32 8.04 5.14
C ALA A 100 17.07 6.52 5.13
N LEU A 101 15.82 6.08 5.25
CA LEU A 101 15.45 4.66 5.25
C LEU A 101 15.48 4.07 3.85
N ALA A 102 14.83 4.72 2.87
CA ALA A 102 14.71 4.19 1.52
C ALA A 102 16.08 4.09 0.81
N PHE A 103 16.93 5.11 0.90
CA PHE A 103 18.25 5.08 0.28
C PHE A 103 19.31 4.56 1.26
N GLY A 104 19.53 5.25 2.37
CA GLY A 104 20.57 4.90 3.34
C GLY A 104 20.34 3.52 3.95
N GLY A 105 19.10 3.23 4.38
CA GLY A 105 18.70 1.94 4.93
C GLY A 105 18.85 0.80 3.92
N THR A 106 18.36 0.98 2.69
CA THR A 106 18.44 -0.02 1.62
C THR A 106 19.89 -0.36 1.27
N PHE A 107 20.75 0.66 1.04
CA PHE A 107 22.15 0.42 0.74
C PHE A 107 22.89 -0.23 1.90
N LEU A 108 22.66 0.24 3.13
CA LEU A 108 23.29 -0.33 4.32
C LEU A 108 22.85 -1.77 4.55
N SER A 109 21.55 -2.07 4.38
CA SER A 109 21.02 -3.43 4.42
C SER A 109 21.67 -4.33 3.36
N PHE A 110 21.71 -3.84 2.11
CA PHE A 110 22.31 -4.55 0.99
C PHE A 110 23.78 -4.91 1.24
N LEU A 111 24.59 -3.96 1.71
CA LEU A 111 26.00 -4.20 2.00
C LEU A 111 26.18 -5.15 3.18
N VAL A 112 25.47 -4.90 4.29
CA VAL A 112 25.62 -5.74 5.51
C VAL A 112 25.19 -7.17 5.25
N ILE A 113 24.02 -7.37 4.61
CA ILE A 113 23.53 -8.73 4.30
C ILE A 113 24.43 -9.38 3.26
N GLY A 114 24.85 -8.68 2.20
CA GLY A 114 25.70 -9.23 1.14
C GLY A 114 27.05 -9.72 1.67
N PHE A 115 27.75 -8.88 2.41
CA PHE A 115 29.03 -9.29 3.01
C PHE A 115 28.85 -10.35 4.08
N SER A 116 27.84 -10.24 4.95
CA SER A 116 27.62 -11.24 6.01
C SER A 116 27.28 -12.61 5.43
N THR A 117 26.47 -12.69 4.39
CA THR A 117 26.16 -13.97 3.73
C THR A 117 27.36 -14.54 2.99
N HIS A 118 28.20 -13.70 2.38
CA HIS A 118 29.44 -14.15 1.75
C HIS A 118 30.40 -14.76 2.79
N PHE A 119 30.69 -14.06 3.89
CA PHE A 119 31.68 -14.49 4.85
C PHE A 119 31.17 -15.55 5.84
N LEU A 120 29.89 -15.51 6.25
CA LEU A 120 29.36 -16.43 7.27
C LEU A 120 28.70 -17.67 6.67
N LEU A 121 28.07 -17.55 5.50
CA LEU A 121 27.46 -18.70 4.80
C LEU A 121 28.35 -19.28 3.69
N GLY A 122 29.48 -18.64 3.36
CA GLY A 122 30.39 -19.10 2.30
C GLY A 122 29.80 -19.02 0.89
N LEU A 123 28.75 -18.21 0.68
CA LEU A 123 28.14 -18.04 -0.62
C LEU A 123 29.05 -17.21 -1.55
N SER A 124 29.01 -17.47 -2.86
CA SER A 124 29.72 -16.62 -3.83
C SER A 124 29.21 -15.17 -3.76
N ILE A 125 30.08 -14.22 -4.14
CA ILE A 125 29.71 -12.79 -4.09
C ILE A 125 28.43 -12.49 -4.86
N PRO A 126 28.23 -12.94 -6.12
CA PRO A 126 26.97 -12.68 -6.83
C PRO A 126 25.76 -13.23 -6.12
N VAL A 127 25.81 -14.46 -5.64
CA VAL A 127 24.71 -15.11 -4.89
C VAL A 127 24.37 -14.33 -3.62
N SER A 128 25.41 -13.91 -2.87
CA SER A 128 25.26 -13.14 -1.63
C SER A 128 24.61 -11.77 -1.88
N PHE A 129 25.04 -11.07 -2.92
CA PHE A 129 24.51 -9.74 -3.23
C PHE A 129 23.15 -9.78 -3.92
N VAL A 130 22.85 -10.81 -4.73
CA VAL A 130 21.49 -11.08 -5.22
C VAL A 130 20.54 -11.29 -4.02
N PHE A 131 20.91 -12.17 -3.09
CA PHE A 131 20.12 -12.39 -1.90
C PHE A 131 19.95 -11.12 -1.05
N ALA A 132 21.01 -10.32 -0.89
CA ALA A 132 20.96 -9.05 -0.18
C ALA A 132 20.03 -8.03 -0.85
N ALA A 133 20.02 -7.96 -2.18
CA ALA A 133 19.10 -7.10 -2.92
C ALA A 133 17.63 -7.51 -2.69
N LEU A 134 17.34 -8.82 -2.76
CA LEU A 134 16.01 -9.36 -2.46
C LEU A 134 15.55 -9.03 -1.05
N MET A 135 16.47 -9.11 -0.08
CA MET A 135 16.18 -8.83 1.33
C MET A 135 16.17 -7.32 1.65
N SER A 136 16.50 -6.45 0.70
CA SER A 136 16.41 -5.00 0.89
C SER A 136 15.00 -4.45 0.66
N ALA A 137 14.20 -5.08 -0.21
CA ALA A 137 12.79 -4.75 -0.42
C ALA A 137 11.95 -5.03 0.82
N THR A 138 10.90 -4.21 1.04
CA THR A 138 9.94 -4.41 2.14
C THR A 138 8.51 -4.20 1.67
N ASP A 139 7.59 -5.02 2.15
CA ASP A 139 6.15 -4.94 1.83
C ASP A 139 5.38 -4.28 2.99
N PRO A 140 4.79 -3.10 2.80
CA PRO A 140 4.10 -2.39 3.85
C PRO A 140 2.65 -2.84 4.03
N VAL A 141 2.05 -3.57 3.06
CA VAL A 141 0.60 -3.84 2.98
C VAL A 141 0.06 -4.45 4.27
N SER A 142 0.73 -5.51 4.76
CA SER A 142 0.34 -6.17 6.01
C SER A 142 0.44 -5.25 7.22
N VAL A 143 1.52 -4.47 7.33
CA VAL A 143 1.74 -3.54 8.45
C VAL A 143 0.77 -2.37 8.41
N LEU A 144 0.54 -1.76 7.23
CA LEU A 144 -0.39 -0.66 7.07
C LEU A 144 -1.83 -1.07 7.38
N SER A 145 -2.24 -2.29 7.02
CA SER A 145 -3.55 -2.82 7.39
C SER A 145 -3.74 -2.90 8.91
N ILE A 146 -2.70 -3.33 9.63
CA ILE A 146 -2.68 -3.36 11.10
C ILE A 146 -2.68 -1.94 11.68
N PHE A 147 -1.86 -1.04 11.14
CA PHE A 147 -1.81 0.36 11.56
C PHE A 147 -3.18 1.02 11.45
N LYS A 148 -3.86 0.84 10.30
CA LYS A 148 -5.21 1.34 10.08
C LYS A 148 -6.20 0.79 11.11
N SER A 149 -6.14 -0.52 11.42
CA SER A 149 -7.02 -1.17 12.39
C SER A 149 -6.77 -0.72 13.83
N MET A 150 -5.55 -0.27 14.16
CA MET A 150 -5.15 0.18 15.50
C MET A 150 -5.15 1.71 15.66
N GLY A 151 -5.42 2.46 14.59
CA GLY A 151 -5.37 3.92 14.60
C GLY A 151 -3.96 4.47 14.85
N VAL A 152 -2.92 3.84 14.32
CA VAL A 152 -1.54 4.30 14.47
C VAL A 152 -1.35 5.66 13.80
N ASN A 153 -0.46 6.49 14.35
CA ASN A 153 -0.18 7.83 13.84
C ASN A 153 0.12 7.83 12.34
N HIS A 154 -0.58 8.67 11.59
CA HIS A 154 -0.48 8.78 10.14
C HIS A 154 0.96 9.06 9.64
N LYS A 155 1.76 9.83 10.38
CA LYS A 155 3.18 10.09 10.01
C LYS A 155 4.00 8.80 9.97
N LEU A 156 3.81 7.91 10.96
CA LEU A 156 4.52 6.63 10.98
C LEU A 156 4.08 5.75 9.80
N SER A 157 2.79 5.75 9.48
CA SER A 157 2.26 5.07 8.29
C SER A 157 2.88 5.63 7.01
N THR A 158 2.92 6.96 6.85
CA THR A 158 3.55 7.62 5.69
C THR A 158 5.05 7.31 5.57
N VAL A 159 5.77 7.20 6.69
CA VAL A 159 7.21 6.86 6.64
C VAL A 159 7.41 5.42 6.17
N ILE A 160 6.61 4.46 6.66
CA ILE A 160 6.69 3.06 6.21
C ILE A 160 6.32 2.94 4.74
N GLU A 161 5.22 3.58 4.34
CA GLU A 161 4.73 3.55 2.95
C GLU A 161 5.73 4.19 1.99
N GLY A 162 6.26 5.36 2.33
CA GLY A 162 7.28 6.04 1.54
C GLY A 162 8.61 5.29 1.51
N GLU A 163 9.05 4.70 2.63
CA GLU A 163 10.24 3.83 2.65
C GLU A 163 10.06 2.69 1.65
N SER A 164 8.98 1.92 1.78
CA SER A 164 8.74 0.73 0.97
C SER A 164 8.59 1.06 -0.51
N LEU A 165 7.86 2.11 -0.85
CA LEU A 165 7.65 2.52 -2.23
C LEU A 165 8.96 2.80 -2.97
N PHE A 166 9.92 3.46 -2.32
CA PHE A 166 11.21 3.77 -2.94
C PHE A 166 12.22 2.63 -2.82
N ASN A 167 12.22 1.87 -1.72
CA ASN A 167 13.18 0.77 -1.57
C ASN A 167 12.88 -0.38 -2.54
N ASP A 168 11.62 -0.61 -2.92
CA ASP A 168 11.26 -1.62 -3.93
C ASP A 168 11.88 -1.29 -5.28
N GLY A 169 11.81 -0.02 -5.70
CA GLY A 169 12.49 0.44 -6.91
C GLY A 169 14.00 0.25 -6.86
N LEU A 170 14.62 0.59 -5.73
CA LEU A 170 16.06 0.45 -5.53
C LEU A 170 16.48 -1.02 -5.45
N ALA A 171 15.72 -1.87 -4.77
CA ALA A 171 16.00 -3.30 -4.65
C ALA A 171 15.98 -4.00 -6.02
N VAL A 172 15.04 -3.65 -6.91
CA VAL A 172 15.02 -4.18 -8.28
C VAL A 172 16.26 -3.78 -9.05
N VAL A 173 16.73 -2.53 -8.94
CA VAL A 173 17.97 -2.08 -9.61
C VAL A 173 19.18 -2.81 -9.05
N LEU A 174 19.30 -2.89 -7.73
CA LEU A 174 20.40 -3.62 -7.07
C LEU A 174 20.38 -5.11 -7.43
N PHE A 175 19.20 -5.72 -7.52
CA PHE A 175 19.04 -7.11 -7.96
C PHE A 175 19.53 -7.30 -9.39
N LYS A 176 19.09 -6.48 -10.36
CA LYS A 176 19.54 -6.57 -11.76
C LYS A 176 21.05 -6.42 -11.88
N ILE A 177 21.64 -5.44 -11.18
CA ILE A 177 23.11 -5.26 -11.18
C ILE A 177 23.81 -6.47 -10.56
N SER A 178 23.31 -6.98 -9.43
CA SER A 178 23.94 -8.11 -8.74
C SER A 178 23.83 -9.41 -9.52
N ALA A 179 22.72 -9.65 -10.21
CA ALA A 179 22.46 -10.88 -10.95
C ALA A 179 23.21 -10.92 -12.29
N PHE A 180 23.32 -9.78 -13.00
CA PHE A 180 23.74 -9.78 -14.39
C PHE A 180 25.06 -9.04 -14.66
N SER A 181 25.45 -8.10 -13.82
CA SER A 181 26.59 -7.20 -14.10
C SER A 181 27.70 -7.25 -13.04
N LEU A 182 27.43 -7.74 -11.84
CA LEU A 182 28.36 -7.64 -10.70
C LEU A 182 29.70 -8.32 -10.96
N LEU A 183 29.72 -9.51 -11.56
CA LEU A 183 30.97 -10.22 -11.88
C LEU A 183 31.84 -9.41 -12.86
N ALA A 184 31.23 -8.89 -13.91
CA ALA A 184 31.96 -8.07 -14.89
C ALA A 184 32.56 -6.81 -14.24
N TYR A 185 31.85 -6.20 -13.29
CA TYR A 185 32.36 -5.05 -12.54
C TYR A 185 33.48 -5.42 -11.57
N LEU A 186 33.42 -6.57 -10.94
CA LEU A 186 34.50 -7.04 -10.05
C LEU A 186 35.78 -7.31 -10.80
N ASP A 187 35.69 -7.87 -12.00
CA ASP A 187 36.85 -8.12 -12.89
C ASP A 187 37.56 -6.83 -13.36
N MET A 188 36.79 -5.72 -13.43
CA MET A 188 37.35 -4.39 -13.79
C MET A 188 38.02 -3.67 -12.59
N GLY A 189 37.99 -4.22 -11.39
CA GLY A 189 38.53 -3.61 -10.18
C GLY A 189 37.92 -2.22 -9.86
N TRP A 190 38.71 -1.21 -9.61
CA TRP A 190 38.24 0.15 -9.32
C TRP A 190 37.41 0.77 -10.44
N GLY A 191 37.71 0.47 -11.71
CA GLY A 191 36.91 0.89 -12.86
C GLY A 191 35.50 0.29 -12.84
N GLY A 192 35.37 -0.95 -12.37
CA GLY A 192 34.08 -1.61 -12.23
C GLY A 192 33.19 -0.97 -11.19
N LEU A 193 33.74 -0.53 -10.06
CA LEU A 193 32.97 0.17 -9.02
C LEU A 193 32.36 1.47 -9.56
N THR A 194 33.15 2.26 -10.31
CA THR A 194 32.64 3.49 -10.94
C THR A 194 31.61 3.22 -12.01
N SER A 195 31.80 2.16 -12.82
CA SER A 195 30.85 1.73 -13.85
C SER A 195 29.53 1.25 -13.24
N GLY A 196 29.57 0.45 -12.18
CA GLY A 196 28.38 0.00 -11.46
C GLY A 196 27.61 1.15 -10.79
N ALA A 197 28.33 2.12 -10.20
CA ALA A 197 27.70 3.31 -9.64
C ALA A 197 27.05 4.18 -10.73
N PHE A 198 27.71 4.34 -11.88
CA PHE A 198 27.15 5.07 -13.02
C PHE A 198 25.91 4.38 -13.59
N GLU A 199 25.98 3.05 -13.78
CA GLU A 199 24.83 2.25 -14.24
C GLU A 199 23.65 2.40 -13.27
N PHE A 200 23.88 2.30 -11.95
CA PHE A 200 22.86 2.52 -10.94
C PHE A 200 22.20 3.90 -11.08
N ILE A 201 23.01 4.97 -11.17
CA ILE A 201 22.50 6.34 -11.33
C ILE A 201 21.71 6.48 -12.63
N LYS A 202 22.22 5.94 -13.74
CA LYS A 202 21.56 5.98 -15.05
C LYS A 202 20.19 5.31 -15.01
N VAL A 203 20.10 4.11 -14.43
CA VAL A 203 18.87 3.32 -14.35
C VAL A 203 17.83 4.01 -13.44
N VAL A 204 18.25 4.56 -12.31
CA VAL A 204 17.38 5.32 -11.40
C VAL A 204 16.93 6.64 -12.04
N ALA A 205 17.87 7.45 -12.53
CA ALA A 205 17.55 8.74 -13.15
C ALA A 205 16.69 8.58 -14.41
N GLY A 206 16.95 7.56 -15.22
CA GLY A 206 16.13 7.24 -16.39
C GLY A 206 14.70 6.90 -16.01
N GLY A 207 14.50 6.08 -14.96
CA GLY A 207 13.17 5.78 -14.43
C GLY A 207 12.43 7.04 -13.93
N LEU A 208 13.12 7.92 -13.21
CA LEU A 208 12.55 9.20 -12.76
C LEU A 208 12.11 10.09 -13.93
N LEU A 209 12.93 10.18 -14.99
CA LEU A 209 12.62 10.99 -16.18
C LEU A 209 11.44 10.43 -16.98
N VAL A 210 11.42 9.12 -17.23
CA VAL A 210 10.31 8.47 -17.94
C VAL A 210 9.01 8.62 -17.15
N GLY A 211 9.02 8.27 -15.85
CA GLY A 211 7.84 8.36 -15.01
C GLY A 211 7.34 9.78 -14.84
N GLY A 212 8.24 10.73 -14.58
CA GLY A 212 7.90 12.14 -14.45
C GLY A 212 7.35 12.74 -15.75
N GLY A 213 7.98 12.43 -16.88
CA GLY A 213 7.56 12.92 -18.20
C GLY A 213 6.17 12.39 -18.61
N LEU A 214 5.96 11.08 -18.51
CA LEU A 214 4.68 10.46 -18.84
C LEU A 214 3.59 10.86 -17.83
N GLY A 215 3.93 10.89 -16.53
CA GLY A 215 3.01 11.35 -15.49
C GLY A 215 2.53 12.78 -15.71
N TYR A 216 3.45 13.68 -16.06
CA TYR A 216 3.12 15.07 -16.39
C TYR A 216 2.29 15.16 -17.66
N ALA A 217 2.67 14.46 -18.75
CA ALA A 217 1.94 14.49 -20.02
C ALA A 217 0.49 14.01 -19.87
N ILE A 218 0.29 12.87 -19.20
CA ILE A 218 -1.06 12.33 -18.96
C ILE A 218 -1.86 13.25 -18.02
N SER A 219 -1.22 13.83 -16.99
CA SER A 219 -1.89 14.81 -16.12
C SER A 219 -2.39 16.06 -16.85
N ILE A 220 -1.67 16.52 -17.87
CA ILE A 220 -2.17 17.61 -18.73
C ILE A 220 -3.31 17.12 -19.62
N LEU A 221 -3.23 15.90 -20.12
CA LEU A 221 -4.25 15.33 -20.99
C LEU A 221 -5.61 15.25 -20.28
N THR A 222 -5.64 14.85 -18.98
CA THR A 222 -6.88 14.79 -18.19
C THR A 222 -7.57 16.16 -18.05
N LYS A 223 -6.84 17.28 -18.19
CA LYS A 223 -7.44 18.62 -18.16
C LYS A 223 -8.47 18.87 -19.27
N TYR A 224 -8.35 18.14 -20.38
CA TYR A 224 -9.22 18.32 -21.56
C TYR A 224 -10.41 17.35 -21.58
N PHE A 225 -10.49 16.44 -20.59
CA PHE A 225 -11.53 15.42 -20.52
C PHE A 225 -12.06 15.36 -19.08
N ASP A 226 -13.37 15.52 -18.88
CA ASP A 226 -14.04 15.29 -17.58
C ASP A 226 -14.94 14.06 -17.73
N ASP A 227 -14.31 12.90 -17.95
CA ASP A 227 -14.94 11.61 -18.15
C ASP A 227 -14.17 10.56 -17.34
N TYR A 228 -14.74 10.15 -16.19
CA TYR A 228 -14.05 9.23 -15.27
C TYR A 228 -13.68 7.86 -15.88
N PRO A 229 -14.48 7.23 -16.77
CA PRO A 229 -14.05 6.01 -17.46
C PRO A 229 -12.79 6.21 -18.30
N LEU A 230 -12.74 7.31 -19.07
CA LEU A 230 -11.59 7.65 -19.91
C LEU A 230 -10.35 7.93 -19.06
N GLU A 231 -10.51 8.65 -17.95
CA GLU A 231 -9.40 8.96 -17.05
C GLU A 231 -8.88 7.72 -16.30
N ILE A 232 -9.74 6.74 -15.99
CA ILE A 232 -9.30 5.42 -15.50
C ILE A 232 -8.43 4.73 -16.57
N ILE A 233 -8.85 4.74 -17.83
CA ILE A 233 -8.05 4.18 -18.94
C ILE A 233 -6.70 4.90 -19.05
N PHE A 234 -6.67 6.22 -18.92
CA PHE A 234 -5.42 6.99 -18.91
C PHE A 234 -4.51 6.57 -17.74
N SER A 235 -5.04 6.31 -16.56
CA SER A 235 -4.26 5.82 -15.43
C SER A 235 -3.68 4.41 -15.67
N ILE A 236 -4.44 3.53 -16.33
CA ILE A 236 -3.97 2.19 -16.72
C ILE A 236 -2.83 2.33 -17.74
N LEU A 237 -3.05 3.11 -18.81
CA LEU A 237 -2.03 3.37 -19.82
C LEU A 237 -0.79 4.02 -19.23
N LEU A 238 -0.95 4.90 -18.23
CA LEU A 238 0.15 5.55 -17.56
C LEU A 238 1.00 4.54 -16.77
N PHE A 239 0.39 3.70 -15.93
CA PHE A 239 1.15 2.80 -15.07
C PHE A 239 1.84 1.71 -15.88
N TYR A 240 1.11 1.02 -16.74
CA TYR A 240 1.71 -0.02 -17.59
C TYR A 240 2.60 0.56 -18.69
N GLY A 241 2.21 1.68 -19.29
CA GLY A 241 3.00 2.35 -20.32
C GLY A 241 4.32 2.88 -19.79
N SER A 242 4.35 3.48 -18.59
CA SER A 242 5.60 3.93 -17.97
C SER A 242 6.51 2.77 -17.61
N TYR A 243 5.95 1.65 -17.11
CA TYR A 243 6.70 0.44 -16.83
C TYR A 243 7.38 -0.12 -18.11
N LEU A 244 6.58 -0.39 -19.14
CA LEU A 244 7.05 -0.98 -20.39
C LEU A 244 8.02 -0.06 -21.14
N THR A 245 7.75 1.25 -21.18
CA THR A 245 8.64 2.23 -21.82
C THR A 245 10.00 2.26 -21.12
N ALA A 246 10.02 2.29 -19.80
CA ALA A 246 11.26 2.29 -19.04
C ALA A 246 12.06 1.00 -19.25
N GLU A 247 11.41 -0.16 -19.18
CA GLU A 247 12.07 -1.46 -19.43
C GLU A 247 12.60 -1.56 -20.87
N SER A 248 11.91 -1.01 -21.88
CA SER A 248 12.36 -1.05 -23.28
C SER A 248 13.64 -0.26 -23.54
N ILE A 249 13.91 0.78 -22.73
CA ILE A 249 15.15 1.58 -22.79
C ILE A 249 16.15 1.21 -21.68
N HIS A 250 15.95 0.06 -21.03
CA HIS A 250 16.83 -0.49 -20.01
C HIS A 250 17.03 0.43 -18.79
N VAL A 251 15.94 1.12 -18.35
CA VAL A 251 15.91 1.84 -17.08
C VAL A 251 14.85 1.24 -16.13
N SER A 252 14.74 1.73 -14.91
CA SER A 252 13.87 1.11 -13.92
C SER A 252 12.39 1.35 -14.19
N GLY A 253 11.65 0.31 -14.64
CA GLY A 253 10.21 0.33 -14.80
C GLY A 253 9.47 0.58 -13.47
N VAL A 254 9.96 0.01 -12.38
CA VAL A 254 9.41 0.19 -11.03
C VAL A 254 9.45 1.66 -10.60
N ILE A 255 10.61 2.31 -10.72
CA ILE A 255 10.75 3.74 -10.40
C ILE A 255 9.89 4.59 -11.33
N ALA A 256 9.82 4.23 -12.61
CA ALA A 256 8.98 4.95 -13.58
C ALA A 256 7.50 4.93 -13.20
N VAL A 257 6.94 3.78 -12.83
CA VAL A 257 5.55 3.66 -12.36
C VAL A 257 5.30 4.49 -11.12
N VAL A 258 6.18 4.38 -10.12
CA VAL A 258 6.05 5.12 -8.85
C VAL A 258 6.00 6.62 -9.10
N VAL A 259 6.93 7.14 -9.89
CA VAL A 259 7.00 8.59 -10.17
C VAL A 259 5.85 9.05 -11.05
N ALA A 260 5.45 8.24 -12.04
CA ALA A 260 4.29 8.53 -12.88
C ALA A 260 3.00 8.61 -12.05
N ALA A 261 2.77 7.63 -11.18
CA ALA A 261 1.61 7.58 -10.31
C ALA A 261 1.61 8.70 -9.25
N LEU A 262 2.76 9.01 -8.62
CA LEU A 262 2.91 10.16 -7.73
C LEU A 262 2.59 11.48 -8.44
N THR A 263 3.09 11.67 -9.66
CA THR A 263 2.84 12.88 -10.44
C THR A 263 1.36 12.99 -10.81
N PHE A 264 0.76 11.92 -11.28
CA PHE A 264 -0.65 11.87 -11.65
C PHE A 264 -1.59 12.07 -10.45
N GLY A 265 -1.31 11.40 -9.32
CA GLY A 265 -2.11 11.51 -8.10
C GLY A 265 -2.04 12.89 -7.43
N ASN A 266 -0.92 13.61 -7.58
CA ASN A 266 -0.72 14.91 -6.92
C ASN A 266 -0.90 16.10 -7.86
N PHE A 267 -0.23 16.09 -9.02
CA PHE A 267 -0.33 17.18 -10.00
C PHE A 267 -1.58 17.03 -10.86
N GLY A 268 -1.85 15.83 -11.39
CA GLY A 268 -3.04 15.57 -12.21
C GLY A 268 -4.34 15.83 -11.45
N SER A 269 -4.39 15.44 -10.18
CA SER A 269 -5.56 15.69 -9.32
C SER A 269 -5.85 17.17 -9.07
N LYS A 270 -4.84 18.05 -9.16
CA LYS A 270 -5.00 19.51 -9.00
C LYS A 270 -5.36 20.22 -10.30
N VAL A 271 -4.90 19.69 -11.44
CA VAL A 271 -4.96 20.40 -12.72
C VAL A 271 -6.13 19.93 -13.59
N GLY A 272 -6.50 18.67 -13.53
CA GLY A 272 -7.44 18.08 -14.48
C GLY A 272 -8.56 17.23 -13.89
N MET A 273 -8.35 16.58 -12.73
CA MET A 273 -9.35 15.64 -12.22
C MET A 273 -10.44 16.33 -11.41
N SER A 274 -11.70 15.99 -11.70
CA SER A 274 -12.80 16.32 -10.79
C SER A 274 -12.72 15.46 -9.50
N PRO A 275 -13.33 15.91 -8.38
CA PRO A 275 -13.41 15.10 -7.17
C PRO A 275 -14.05 13.72 -7.39
N THR A 276 -15.08 13.65 -8.23
CA THR A 276 -15.76 12.40 -8.60
C THR A 276 -14.84 11.48 -9.38
N THR A 277 -14.09 11.99 -10.34
CA THR A 277 -13.10 11.23 -11.11
C THR A 277 -11.98 10.71 -10.20
N ARG A 278 -11.43 11.56 -9.33
CA ARG A 278 -10.41 11.17 -8.36
C ARG A 278 -10.88 10.03 -7.45
N LEU A 279 -12.13 10.11 -6.96
CA LEU A 279 -12.72 9.05 -6.16
C LEU A 279 -12.84 7.74 -6.94
N ASN A 280 -13.31 7.79 -8.19
CA ASN A 280 -13.50 6.61 -9.02
C ASN A 280 -12.17 5.96 -9.43
N ILE A 281 -11.15 6.75 -9.77
CA ILE A 281 -9.79 6.25 -10.04
C ILE A 281 -9.22 5.55 -8.81
N ASN A 282 -9.34 6.16 -7.62
CA ASN A 282 -8.88 5.56 -6.38
C ASN A 282 -9.62 4.26 -6.07
N ASN A 283 -10.96 4.22 -6.22
CA ASN A 283 -11.76 3.01 -6.00
C ASN A 283 -11.39 1.89 -6.99
N PHE A 284 -11.15 2.23 -8.26
CA PHE A 284 -10.72 1.26 -9.26
C PHE A 284 -9.38 0.61 -8.86
N TRP A 285 -8.39 1.43 -8.51
CA TRP A 285 -7.08 0.93 -8.12
C TRP A 285 -7.09 0.22 -6.76
N ASP A 286 -7.98 0.59 -5.82
CA ASP A 286 -8.23 -0.16 -4.58
C ASP A 286 -8.67 -1.60 -4.86
N VAL A 287 -9.61 -1.77 -5.79
CA VAL A 287 -10.11 -3.10 -6.17
C VAL A 287 -9.03 -3.88 -6.92
N ALA A 288 -8.34 -3.24 -7.88
CA ALA A 288 -7.26 -3.86 -8.63
C ALA A 288 -6.10 -4.32 -7.72
N ALA A 289 -5.66 -3.46 -6.80
CA ALA A 289 -4.61 -3.79 -5.84
C ALA A 289 -5.04 -4.87 -4.84
N LEU A 290 -6.28 -4.84 -4.35
CA LEU A 290 -6.81 -5.90 -3.49
C LEU A 290 -6.80 -7.25 -4.20
N LEU A 291 -7.23 -7.28 -5.46
CA LEU A 291 -7.23 -8.48 -6.28
C LEU A 291 -5.80 -8.99 -6.51
N ALA A 292 -4.91 -8.12 -6.97
CA ALA A 292 -3.51 -8.44 -7.23
C ALA A 292 -2.82 -8.98 -5.97
N ASN A 293 -2.91 -8.25 -4.84
CA ASN A 293 -2.33 -8.69 -3.57
C ASN A 293 -2.91 -10.04 -3.12
N SER A 294 -4.22 -10.24 -3.26
CA SER A 294 -4.85 -11.48 -2.81
C SER A 294 -4.34 -12.69 -3.61
N ILE A 295 -4.21 -12.55 -4.92
CA ILE A 295 -3.67 -13.59 -5.79
C ILE A 295 -2.19 -13.83 -5.49
N VAL A 296 -1.40 -12.76 -5.41
CA VAL A 296 0.05 -12.85 -5.18
C VAL A 296 0.37 -13.56 -3.87
N PHE A 297 -0.24 -13.16 -2.75
CA PHE A 297 0.04 -13.79 -1.46
C PHE A 297 -0.45 -15.24 -1.40
N LEU A 298 -1.54 -15.59 -2.09
CA LEU A 298 -1.97 -16.98 -2.22
C LEU A 298 -0.97 -17.80 -3.05
N MET A 299 -0.51 -17.27 -4.18
CA MET A 299 0.52 -17.90 -5.03
C MET A 299 1.83 -18.12 -4.26
N VAL A 300 2.26 -17.11 -3.48
CA VAL A 300 3.43 -17.23 -2.59
C VAL A 300 3.27 -18.40 -1.62
N GLY A 301 2.11 -18.53 -0.99
CA GLY A 301 1.83 -19.62 -0.07
C GLY A 301 1.87 -21.01 -0.74
N LEU A 302 1.34 -21.11 -1.95
CA LEU A 302 1.36 -22.35 -2.73
C LEU A 302 2.78 -22.74 -3.15
N GLU A 303 3.58 -21.79 -3.59
CA GLU A 303 4.95 -22.03 -4.09
C GLU A 303 5.91 -22.50 -2.97
N ILE A 304 5.75 -22.03 -1.74
CA ILE A 304 6.56 -22.42 -0.58
C ILE A 304 6.60 -23.95 -0.40
N THR A 305 5.52 -24.66 -0.72
CA THR A 305 5.41 -26.10 -0.48
C THR A 305 6.27 -26.96 -1.42
N ARG A 306 6.77 -26.39 -2.52
CA ARG A 306 7.66 -27.08 -3.46
C ARG A 306 9.12 -27.07 -3.04
N ILE A 307 9.45 -26.21 -2.10
CA ILE A 307 10.83 -26.03 -1.66
C ILE A 307 11.18 -27.12 -0.66
N ASN A 308 12.25 -27.84 -0.95
CA ASN A 308 12.79 -28.84 -0.02
C ASN A 308 13.71 -28.15 1.00
N PHE A 309 13.23 -28.02 2.22
CA PHE A 309 13.96 -27.43 3.33
C PHE A 309 14.83 -28.44 4.10
N ALA A 310 14.83 -29.72 3.71
CA ALA A 310 15.59 -30.76 4.40
C ALA A 310 17.09 -30.42 4.43
N ASP A 311 17.71 -30.64 5.54
CA ASP A 311 19.15 -30.44 5.82
C ASP A 311 19.68 -28.99 5.71
N GLN A 312 18.82 -27.98 5.52
CA GLN A 312 19.26 -26.58 5.42
C GLN A 312 18.85 -25.69 6.59
N TRP A 313 18.28 -26.25 7.65
CA TRP A 313 17.77 -25.48 8.79
C TRP A 313 18.83 -24.59 9.46
N GLY A 314 20.09 -25.06 9.53
CA GLY A 314 21.20 -24.26 10.06
C GLY A 314 21.52 -23.05 9.21
N THR A 315 21.57 -23.23 7.90
CA THR A 315 21.82 -22.16 6.90
C THR A 315 20.66 -21.15 6.91
N ILE A 316 19.42 -21.64 6.94
CA ILE A 316 18.21 -20.80 7.03
C ILE A 316 18.22 -19.98 8.33
N GLY A 317 18.49 -20.62 9.47
CA GLY A 317 18.55 -19.93 10.76
C GLY A 317 19.62 -18.85 10.80
N LEU A 318 20.81 -19.12 10.26
CA LEU A 318 21.89 -18.13 10.19
C LEU A 318 21.54 -16.99 9.20
N ALA A 319 20.97 -17.30 8.03
CA ALA A 319 20.52 -16.30 7.08
C ALA A 319 19.44 -15.39 7.67
N LEU A 320 18.49 -15.97 8.42
CA LEU A 320 17.46 -15.21 9.14
C LEU A 320 18.08 -14.24 10.14
N LEU A 321 19.03 -14.68 10.94
CA LEU A 321 19.74 -13.81 11.88
C LEU A 321 20.50 -12.70 11.16
N ILE A 322 21.18 -13.01 10.06
CA ILE A 322 21.89 -12.01 9.23
C ILE A 322 20.90 -10.95 8.73
N VAL A 323 19.73 -11.36 8.20
CA VAL A 323 18.73 -10.42 7.68
C VAL A 323 18.14 -9.55 8.79
N LEU A 324 17.80 -10.11 9.96
CA LEU A 324 17.30 -9.35 11.10
C LEU A 324 18.33 -8.35 11.65
N ILE A 325 19.59 -8.77 11.76
CA ILE A 325 20.68 -7.89 12.19
C ILE A 325 20.95 -6.84 11.12
N GLY A 326 21.03 -7.21 9.84
CA GLY A 326 21.20 -6.31 8.73
C GLY A 326 20.12 -5.24 8.66
N ARG A 327 18.85 -5.63 8.84
CA ARG A 327 17.72 -4.69 8.93
C ARG A 327 17.86 -3.77 10.14
N SER A 328 18.26 -4.30 11.30
CA SER A 328 18.46 -3.49 12.49
C SER A 328 19.57 -2.46 12.28
N ILE A 329 20.72 -2.85 11.76
CA ILE A 329 21.82 -1.94 11.42
C ILE A 329 21.33 -0.87 10.42
N ALA A 330 20.59 -1.30 9.40
CA ALA A 330 20.05 -0.41 8.38
C ALA A 330 19.11 0.65 8.97
N VAL A 331 18.12 0.25 9.76
CA VAL A 331 17.14 1.20 10.34
C VAL A 331 17.77 2.11 11.38
N TYR A 332 18.50 1.55 12.35
CA TYR A 332 19.10 2.38 13.40
C TYR A 332 20.24 3.24 12.85
N GLY A 333 21.08 2.70 11.97
CA GLY A 333 22.19 3.43 11.35
C GLY A 333 21.73 4.58 10.46
N SER A 334 20.82 4.31 9.52
CA SER A 334 20.32 5.35 8.60
C SER A 334 19.52 6.45 9.32
N THR A 335 18.79 6.08 10.38
CA THR A 335 17.97 7.06 11.12
C THR A 335 18.72 7.74 12.26
N LEU A 336 19.99 7.41 12.52
CA LEU A 336 20.76 7.98 13.63
C LEU A 336 20.81 9.52 13.59
N LEU A 337 20.99 10.07 12.39
CA LEU A 337 21.07 11.51 12.16
C LEU A 337 19.71 12.18 11.93
N VAL A 338 18.62 11.40 11.90
CA VAL A 338 17.27 11.95 11.71
C VAL A 338 16.72 12.45 13.04
N LYS A 339 16.70 13.78 13.21
CA LYS A 339 16.14 14.42 14.39
C LYS A 339 14.60 14.29 14.39
N GLY A 340 14.01 14.08 15.58
CA GLY A 340 12.55 14.05 15.76
C GLY A 340 11.90 12.70 15.46
N LEU A 341 12.65 11.63 15.17
CA LEU A 341 12.12 10.27 15.03
C LEU A 341 12.24 9.53 16.38
N PRO A 342 11.13 9.25 17.09
CA PRO A 342 11.14 8.58 18.39
C PRO A 342 11.76 7.16 18.32
N TRP A 343 12.39 6.72 19.39
CA TRP A 343 12.94 5.35 19.45
C TRP A 343 11.87 4.27 19.30
N SER A 344 10.69 4.48 19.88
CA SER A 344 9.54 3.58 19.70
C SER A 344 9.15 3.40 18.23
N TRP A 345 9.23 4.48 17.43
CA TRP A 345 8.97 4.39 15.99
C TRP A 345 10.08 3.60 15.28
N ARG A 346 11.35 3.81 15.64
CA ARG A 346 12.47 3.04 15.05
C ARG A 346 12.33 1.54 15.29
N HIS A 347 11.89 1.13 16.48
CA HIS A 347 11.61 -0.27 16.77
C HIS A 347 10.48 -0.84 15.90
N VAL A 348 9.40 -0.08 15.71
CA VAL A 348 8.30 -0.48 14.84
C VAL A 348 8.70 -0.49 13.37
N LEU A 349 9.49 0.49 12.90
CA LEU A 349 10.07 0.51 11.54
C LEU A 349 11.00 -0.67 11.29
N ASN A 350 11.82 -1.04 12.28
CA ASN A 350 12.72 -2.17 12.20
C ASN A 350 11.95 -3.49 12.07
N TRP A 351 11.00 -3.74 12.97
CA TRP A 351 10.23 -4.99 13.01
C TRP A 351 9.18 -5.06 11.90
N GLY A 352 8.61 -3.91 11.51
CA GLY A 352 7.59 -3.77 10.47
C GLY A 352 8.10 -3.79 9.04
N GLY A 353 9.40 -3.90 8.81
CA GLY A 353 9.98 -4.10 7.47
C GLY A 353 9.75 -5.52 6.96
N LEU A 354 8.49 -5.90 6.78
CA LEU A 354 8.13 -7.24 6.31
C LEU A 354 8.66 -7.47 4.89
N LYS A 355 8.99 -8.74 4.60
CA LYS A 355 9.39 -9.16 3.26
C LYS A 355 8.17 -9.68 2.51
N GLY A 356 8.02 -9.28 1.25
CA GLY A 356 6.81 -9.52 0.49
C GLY A 356 7.01 -10.29 -0.80
N SER A 357 6.00 -10.19 -1.63
CA SER A 357 5.90 -10.86 -2.91
C SER A 357 6.96 -10.44 -3.93
N LEU A 358 7.42 -9.18 -3.86
CA LEU A 358 8.45 -8.68 -4.79
C LEU A 358 9.76 -9.48 -4.66
N SER A 359 10.20 -9.78 -3.44
CA SER A 359 11.41 -10.61 -3.23
C SER A 359 11.27 -12.00 -3.85
N ILE A 360 10.08 -12.60 -3.76
CA ILE A 360 9.79 -13.90 -4.35
C ILE A 360 9.73 -13.82 -5.88
N ALA A 361 9.06 -12.82 -6.42
CA ALA A 361 8.99 -12.61 -7.86
C ALA A 361 10.38 -12.44 -8.49
N LEU A 362 11.22 -11.63 -7.85
CA LEU A 362 12.60 -11.41 -8.32
C LEU A 362 13.46 -12.66 -8.24
N VAL A 363 13.39 -13.45 -7.16
CA VAL A 363 14.19 -14.68 -7.07
C VAL A 363 13.76 -15.72 -8.11
N LEU A 364 12.47 -15.82 -8.40
CA LEU A 364 11.95 -16.70 -9.44
C LEU A 364 12.34 -16.24 -10.84
N SER A 365 12.57 -14.93 -11.04
CA SER A 365 13.04 -14.37 -12.31
C SER A 365 14.54 -14.64 -12.61
N LEU A 366 15.28 -15.21 -11.66
CA LEU A 366 16.65 -15.63 -11.90
C LEU A 366 16.70 -16.70 -13.00
N PRO A 367 17.64 -16.61 -13.94
CA PRO A 367 17.84 -17.63 -14.96
C PRO A 367 18.06 -19.02 -14.33
N GLY A 368 17.60 -20.06 -15.02
CA GLY A 368 17.73 -21.44 -14.52
C GLY A 368 19.18 -21.91 -14.33
N ASP A 369 20.10 -21.33 -15.09
CA ASP A 369 21.54 -21.57 -15.05
C ASP A 369 22.30 -20.67 -14.06
N PHE A 370 21.62 -19.76 -13.35
CA PHE A 370 22.25 -18.92 -12.34
C PHE A 370 22.82 -19.77 -11.20
N ALA A 371 24.15 -19.72 -11.03
CA ALA A 371 24.85 -20.51 -10.02
C ALA A 371 24.35 -20.15 -8.61
N GLY A 372 23.79 -21.14 -7.89
CA GLY A 372 23.24 -20.95 -6.54
C GLY A 372 21.79 -20.47 -6.49
N ARG A 373 21.07 -20.49 -7.62
CA ARG A 373 19.64 -20.13 -7.71
C ARG A 373 18.80 -20.84 -6.65
N ASP A 374 18.98 -22.15 -6.49
CA ASP A 374 18.20 -22.94 -5.52
C ASP A 374 18.45 -22.50 -4.08
N THR A 375 19.70 -22.18 -3.75
CA THR A 375 20.04 -21.66 -2.41
C THR A 375 19.36 -20.32 -2.15
N VAL A 376 19.41 -19.38 -3.11
CA VAL A 376 18.74 -18.07 -2.99
C VAL A 376 17.23 -18.26 -2.88
N LEU A 377 16.63 -19.17 -3.65
CA LEU A 377 15.22 -19.53 -3.55
C LEU A 377 14.84 -19.98 -2.14
N ILE A 378 15.53 -21.02 -1.62
CA ILE A 378 15.26 -21.58 -0.30
C ILE A 378 15.37 -20.51 0.79
N LEU A 379 16.44 -19.72 0.79
CA LEU A 379 16.65 -18.67 1.79
C LEU A 379 15.59 -17.57 1.68
N THR A 380 15.29 -17.11 0.46
CA THR A 380 14.30 -16.04 0.24
C THR A 380 12.93 -16.47 0.71
N PHE A 381 12.44 -17.64 0.30
CA PHE A 381 11.12 -18.13 0.70
C PHE A 381 11.04 -18.36 2.22
N SER A 382 12.09 -18.92 2.83
CA SER A 382 12.14 -19.13 4.28
C SER A 382 12.01 -17.83 5.06
N ILE A 383 12.72 -16.78 4.62
CA ILE A 383 12.70 -15.48 5.29
C ILE A 383 11.41 -14.73 5.05
N VAL A 384 10.86 -14.80 3.82
CA VAL A 384 9.54 -14.19 3.53
C VAL A 384 8.45 -14.85 4.38
N LEU A 385 8.44 -16.18 4.47
CA LEU A 385 7.49 -16.90 5.31
C LEU A 385 7.62 -16.52 6.80
N PHE A 386 8.84 -16.51 7.33
CA PHE A 386 9.10 -16.05 8.70
C PHE A 386 8.61 -14.61 8.90
N SER A 387 8.94 -13.74 7.99
CA SER A 387 8.58 -12.33 8.06
C SER A 387 7.06 -12.13 8.07
N LEU A 388 6.34 -12.74 7.15
CA LEU A 388 4.89 -12.61 7.05
C LEU A 388 4.18 -13.24 8.27
N VAL A 389 4.61 -14.44 8.70
CA VAL A 389 3.95 -15.15 9.79
C VAL A 389 4.40 -14.61 11.14
N VAL A 390 5.71 -14.62 11.45
CA VAL A 390 6.20 -14.27 12.78
C VAL A 390 6.18 -12.77 13.01
N GLN A 391 6.85 -11.98 12.15
CA GLN A 391 6.87 -10.53 12.32
C GLN A 391 5.47 -9.94 12.11
N GLY A 392 4.73 -10.40 11.11
CA GLY A 392 3.37 -9.93 10.80
C GLY A 392 2.38 -10.17 11.94
N LEU A 393 2.42 -11.31 12.62
CA LEU A 393 1.54 -11.58 13.77
C LEU A 393 2.01 -10.86 15.05
N THR A 394 3.30 -10.60 15.19
CA THR A 394 3.87 -9.98 16.41
C THR A 394 3.98 -8.46 16.35
N ILE A 395 3.76 -7.83 15.19
CA ILE A 395 3.78 -6.36 15.07
C ILE A 395 2.67 -5.69 15.88
N LYS A 396 1.47 -6.30 15.95
CA LYS A 396 0.31 -5.79 16.71
C LYS A 396 0.59 -5.70 18.23
N PRO A 397 1.08 -6.75 18.91
CA PRO A 397 1.55 -6.64 20.29
C PRO A 397 2.67 -5.60 20.47
N LEU A 398 3.60 -5.49 19.51
CA LEU A 398 4.70 -4.53 19.59
C LEU A 398 4.19 -3.08 19.58
N ILE A 399 3.27 -2.73 18.68
CA ILE A 399 2.62 -1.42 18.62
C ILE A 399 1.91 -1.10 19.95
N SER A 400 1.22 -2.10 20.52
CA SER A 400 0.52 -1.94 21.80
C SER A 400 1.50 -1.73 22.96
N TYR A 401 2.63 -2.46 22.98
CA TYR A 401 3.68 -2.34 23.99
C TYR A 401 4.30 -0.93 24.01
N PHE A 402 4.56 -0.36 22.86
CA PHE A 402 5.09 1.01 22.74
C PHE A 402 4.03 2.12 22.88
N GLY A 403 2.76 1.76 23.11
CA GLY A 403 1.69 2.74 23.31
C GLY A 403 1.39 3.58 22.07
N LEU A 404 1.71 3.08 20.87
CA LEU A 404 1.52 3.79 19.59
C LEU A 404 0.10 3.64 19.02
N ARG A 405 -0.78 2.98 19.75
CA ARG A 405 -2.20 2.92 19.48
C ARG A 405 -2.79 4.32 19.66
N ALA A 406 -3.58 4.79 18.71
CA ALA A 406 -4.31 6.02 18.93
C ALA A 406 -5.18 5.84 20.21
N LYS A 407 -4.93 6.67 21.21
CA LYS A 407 -5.87 6.88 22.27
C LYS A 407 -7.01 7.70 21.66
N HIS A 408 -8.01 7.04 21.11
CA HIS A 408 -9.28 7.71 20.81
C HIS A 408 -9.99 7.97 22.15
N SER A 409 -9.41 8.90 22.92
CA SER A 409 -10.11 9.45 24.07
C SER A 409 -11.39 10.11 23.53
N GLY A 410 -12.54 9.60 23.91
CA GLY A 410 -13.83 10.12 23.49
C GLY A 410 -14.42 9.57 22.18
N SER A 411 -13.68 8.87 21.29
CA SER A 411 -14.26 8.40 20.01
C SER A 411 -15.33 7.33 20.18
N LYS A 412 -15.17 6.41 21.12
CA LYS A 412 -16.20 5.41 21.42
C LYS A 412 -17.42 6.02 22.06
N GLU A 413 -17.22 6.95 22.99
CA GLU A 413 -18.31 7.69 23.62
C GLU A 413 -19.06 8.53 22.57
N TYR A 414 -18.32 9.17 21.67
CA TYR A 414 -18.90 9.90 20.53
C TYR A 414 -19.76 8.99 19.64
N GLU A 415 -19.23 7.83 19.23
CA GLU A 415 -19.94 6.85 18.40
C GLU A 415 -21.23 6.35 19.10
N ASP A 416 -21.17 6.12 20.41
CA ASP A 416 -22.32 5.65 21.20
C ASP A 416 -23.39 6.74 21.33
N ILE A 417 -23.00 7.98 21.63
CA ILE A 417 -23.90 9.13 21.70
C ILE A 417 -24.57 9.39 20.35
N VAL A 418 -23.80 9.38 19.25
CA VAL A 418 -24.34 9.60 17.91
C VAL A 418 -25.27 8.47 17.48
N ALA A 419 -24.95 7.21 17.81
CA ALA A 419 -25.82 6.07 17.54
C ALA A 419 -27.15 6.19 18.31
N ASN A 420 -27.11 6.59 19.60
CA ASN A 420 -28.30 6.84 20.42
C ASN A 420 -29.13 7.99 19.87
N LEU A 421 -28.51 9.09 19.47
CA LEU A 421 -29.17 10.25 18.87
C LEU A 421 -29.98 9.85 17.64
N HIS A 422 -29.31 9.23 16.64
CA HIS A 422 -29.96 8.82 15.40
C HIS A 422 -31.03 7.73 15.60
N ARG A 423 -30.85 6.83 16.58
CA ARG A 423 -31.86 5.85 16.95
C ARG A 423 -33.16 6.53 17.43
N HIS A 424 -33.04 7.55 18.28
CA HIS A 424 -34.20 8.27 18.79
C HIS A 424 -34.84 9.18 17.75
N GLU A 425 -34.03 9.84 16.89
CA GLU A 425 -34.52 10.62 15.74
C GLU A 425 -35.34 9.75 14.78
N ALA A 426 -34.84 8.54 14.45
CA ALA A 426 -35.57 7.58 13.63
C ALA A 426 -36.87 7.14 14.28
N GLY A 427 -36.88 6.95 15.60
CA GLY A 427 -38.09 6.67 16.37
C GLY A 427 -39.13 7.79 16.29
N VAL A 428 -38.71 9.04 16.44
CA VAL A 428 -39.58 10.23 16.28
C VAL A 428 -40.15 10.32 14.88
N ALA A 429 -39.30 10.07 13.84
CA ALA A 429 -39.77 10.11 12.46
C ALA A 429 -40.86 9.05 12.18
N GLU A 430 -40.68 7.82 12.69
CA GLU A 430 -41.65 6.75 12.50
C GLU A 430 -42.95 7.01 13.29
N ILE A 431 -42.90 7.51 14.55
CA ILE A 431 -44.07 7.89 15.31
C ILE A 431 -44.89 8.98 14.61
N LYS A 432 -44.24 10.00 14.07
CA LYS A 432 -44.89 11.05 13.26
C LYS A 432 -45.56 10.49 12.01
N LYS A 433 -44.94 9.56 11.32
CA LYS A 433 -45.50 8.88 10.16
C LYS A 433 -46.72 8.01 10.54
N LEU A 434 -46.63 7.23 11.62
CA LEU A 434 -47.70 6.40 12.11
C LEU A 434 -48.92 7.23 12.55
N LYS A 435 -48.73 8.42 13.15
CA LYS A 435 -49.79 9.35 13.47
C LYS A 435 -50.62 9.75 12.24
N THR A 436 -50.00 9.87 11.06
CA THR A 436 -50.72 10.20 9.83
C THR A 436 -51.42 8.99 9.17
N GLN A 437 -50.99 7.76 9.49
CA GLN A 437 -51.49 6.52 8.90
C GLN A 437 -52.51 5.79 9.79
N LEU A 438 -52.37 5.92 11.10
CA LEU A 438 -53.18 5.23 12.10
C LEU A 438 -53.89 6.25 12.99
N PHE A 439 -55.08 5.86 13.48
CA PHE A 439 -55.78 6.67 14.51
C PHE A 439 -55.10 6.44 15.88
N VAL A 440 -54.14 7.31 16.21
CA VAL A 440 -53.42 7.26 17.50
C VAL A 440 -54.01 8.33 18.44
N PRO A 441 -54.45 7.97 19.64
CA PRO A 441 -54.94 8.95 20.65
C PRO A 441 -53.84 9.97 20.98
N GLU A 442 -54.20 11.26 21.02
CA GLU A 442 -53.27 12.36 21.27
C GLU A 442 -52.44 12.23 22.55
N PRO A 443 -53.00 11.75 23.71
CA PRO A 443 -52.23 11.57 24.93
C PRO A 443 -51.07 10.54 24.75
N VAL A 444 -51.35 9.43 24.07
CA VAL A 444 -50.35 8.38 23.83
C VAL A 444 -49.24 8.88 22.89
N PHE A 445 -49.63 9.62 21.85
CA PHE A 445 -48.68 10.21 20.91
C PHE A 445 -47.76 11.23 21.59
N SER A 446 -48.35 12.16 22.37
CA SER A 446 -47.60 13.23 23.05
C SER A 446 -46.67 12.70 24.13
N GLU A 447 -47.08 11.69 24.91
CA GLU A 447 -46.25 11.07 25.93
C GLU A 447 -45.01 10.41 25.32
N LEU A 448 -45.20 9.60 24.27
CA LEU A 448 -44.12 8.91 23.62
C LEU A 448 -43.18 9.88 22.88
N LEU A 449 -43.74 10.88 22.18
CA LEU A 449 -42.95 11.90 21.49
C LEU A 449 -42.07 12.69 22.47
N THR A 450 -42.64 13.08 23.63
CA THR A 450 -41.91 13.82 24.67
C THR A 450 -40.78 12.98 25.26
N SER A 451 -41.02 11.68 25.48
CA SER A 451 -39.98 10.77 25.95
C SER A 451 -38.78 10.71 24.99
N TYR A 452 -39.02 10.50 23.69
CA TYR A 452 -37.93 10.46 22.70
C TYR A 452 -37.24 11.82 22.52
N GLN A 453 -37.97 12.94 22.58
CA GLN A 453 -37.38 14.27 22.51
C GLN A 453 -36.46 14.56 23.71
N ASN A 454 -36.83 14.14 24.90
CA ASN A 454 -35.98 14.28 26.09
C ASN A 454 -34.66 13.47 25.93
N GLU A 455 -34.71 12.28 25.35
CA GLU A 455 -33.50 11.47 25.06
C GLU A 455 -32.63 12.10 24.00
N ILE A 456 -33.22 12.72 22.96
CA ILE A 456 -32.51 13.49 21.92
C ILE A 456 -31.80 14.68 22.56
N ASP A 457 -32.49 15.45 23.41
CA ASP A 457 -31.93 16.62 24.08
C ASP A 457 -30.82 16.23 25.08
N ASN A 458 -30.94 15.08 25.74
CA ASN A 458 -29.88 14.53 26.58
C ASN A 458 -28.64 14.15 25.74
N SER A 459 -28.87 13.44 24.66
CA SER A 459 -27.76 13.05 23.74
C SER A 459 -27.04 14.27 23.14
N HIS A 460 -27.75 15.35 22.82
CA HIS A 460 -27.14 16.61 22.40
C HIS A 460 -26.28 17.24 23.48
N ARG A 461 -26.77 17.28 24.73
CA ARG A 461 -25.99 17.82 25.86
C ARG A 461 -24.75 17.00 26.16
N GLU A 462 -24.84 15.67 26.10
CA GLU A 462 -23.71 14.78 26.26
C GLU A 462 -22.69 14.98 25.13
N LEU A 463 -23.17 15.15 23.88
CA LEU A 463 -22.33 15.41 22.73
C LEU A 463 -21.58 16.74 22.85
N ASP A 464 -22.25 17.81 23.23
CA ASP A 464 -21.64 19.12 23.45
C ASP A 464 -20.57 19.07 24.55
N ALA A 465 -20.87 18.42 25.67
CA ALA A 465 -19.92 18.24 26.77
C ALA A 465 -18.69 17.42 26.32
N LEU A 466 -18.91 16.37 25.51
CA LEU A 466 -17.83 15.55 24.98
C LEU A 466 -16.95 16.34 23.98
N LEU A 467 -17.56 17.15 23.11
CA LEU A 467 -16.84 17.99 22.15
C LEU A 467 -16.04 19.13 22.84
N ASP A 468 -16.52 19.64 23.97
CA ASP A 468 -15.79 20.59 24.79
C ASP A 468 -14.62 19.93 25.52
N GLN A 469 -14.80 18.71 26.00
CA GLN A 469 -13.75 17.91 26.64
C GLN A 469 -12.67 17.46 25.63
N TYR A 470 -13.07 17.19 24.37
CA TYR A 470 -12.18 16.75 23.29
C TYR A 470 -12.28 17.65 22.05
N PRO A 471 -11.66 18.85 22.06
CA PRO A 471 -11.71 19.80 20.93
C PRO A 471 -11.25 19.21 19.59
N GLU A 472 -10.46 18.15 19.66
CA GLU A 472 -9.94 17.42 18.51
C GLU A 472 -11.04 16.71 17.72
N LEU A 473 -12.05 16.16 18.42
CA LEU A 473 -13.21 15.54 17.79
C LEU A 473 -14.06 16.58 17.05
N LYS A 474 -14.29 17.74 17.67
CA LYS A 474 -15.02 18.85 17.06
C LYS A 474 -14.33 19.32 15.76
N GLN A 475 -13.00 19.40 15.78
CA GLN A 475 -12.21 19.83 14.64
C GLN A 475 -12.22 18.80 13.50
N SER A 476 -12.13 17.52 13.84
CA SER A 476 -12.26 16.41 12.88
C SER A 476 -13.62 16.40 12.19
N GLN A 477 -14.70 16.61 12.95
CA GLN A 477 -16.06 16.69 12.40
C GLN A 477 -16.24 17.91 11.48
N LEU A 478 -15.70 19.07 11.88
CA LEU A 478 -15.74 20.27 11.04
C LEU A 478 -15.03 20.07 9.69
N ILE A 479 -13.88 19.42 9.68
CA ILE A 479 -13.15 19.08 8.45
C ILE A 479 -14.00 18.15 7.58
N THR A 480 -14.58 17.11 8.16
CA THR A 480 -15.42 16.15 7.43
C THR A 480 -16.64 16.82 6.82
N LEU A 481 -17.36 17.64 7.59
CA LEU A 481 -18.55 18.35 7.11
C LEU A 481 -18.22 19.35 5.99
N ARG A 482 -17.12 20.11 6.13
CA ARG A 482 -16.67 21.04 5.09
C ARG A 482 -16.32 20.33 3.80
N LYS A 483 -15.64 19.18 3.90
CA LYS A 483 -15.28 18.35 2.75
C LYS A 483 -16.52 17.84 2.01
N HIS A 484 -17.51 17.31 2.73
CA HIS A 484 -18.78 16.90 2.15
C HIS A 484 -19.54 18.06 1.52
N SER A 485 -19.54 19.23 2.17
CA SER A 485 -20.16 20.44 1.62
C SER A 485 -19.52 20.90 0.31
N LEU A 486 -18.19 20.86 0.20
CA LEU A 486 -17.49 21.21 -1.03
C LEU A 486 -17.78 20.21 -2.16
N TYR A 487 -17.85 18.92 -1.87
CA TYR A 487 -18.25 17.92 -2.86
C TYR A 487 -19.68 18.15 -3.36
N ALA A 488 -20.64 18.41 -2.46
CA ALA A 488 -22.02 18.69 -2.84
C ALA A 488 -22.14 19.97 -3.69
N GLN A 489 -21.35 21.02 -3.40
CA GLN A 489 -21.28 22.23 -4.20
C GLN A 489 -20.71 21.94 -5.60
N TYR A 490 -19.67 21.12 -5.67
CA TYR A 490 -19.07 20.74 -6.94
C TYR A 490 -20.05 19.94 -7.81
N ASP A 491 -20.74 18.97 -7.21
CA ASP A 491 -21.74 18.17 -7.92
C ASP A 491 -22.90 19.04 -8.42
N LYS A 492 -23.32 20.06 -7.66
CA LYS A 492 -24.37 20.98 -8.11
C LYS A 492 -23.92 21.88 -9.27
N ILE A 493 -22.66 22.32 -9.29
CA ILE A 493 -22.10 23.06 -10.42
C ILE A 493 -22.06 22.19 -11.68
N ASN A 494 -21.70 20.91 -11.55
CA ASN A 494 -21.74 19.95 -12.66
C ASN A 494 -23.15 19.74 -13.20
N GLU A 495 -24.13 19.57 -12.33
CA GLU A 495 -25.56 19.45 -12.70
C GLU A 495 -26.04 20.66 -13.48
N LEU A 496 -25.75 21.89 -12.99
CA LEU A 496 -26.13 23.12 -13.64
C LEU A 496 -25.48 23.33 -15.03
N GLU A 497 -24.26 22.84 -15.19
CA GLU A 497 -23.56 22.84 -16.48
C GLU A 497 -24.14 21.79 -17.44
N GLN A 498 -24.43 20.58 -16.97
CA GLN A 498 -25.07 19.53 -17.78
C GLN A 498 -26.49 19.87 -18.20
N GLU A 499 -27.23 20.63 -17.37
CA GLU A 499 -28.56 21.14 -17.68
C GLU A 499 -28.51 22.41 -18.54
N GLU A 500 -27.31 22.84 -19.00
CA GLU A 500 -27.08 24.07 -19.80
C GLU A 500 -27.59 25.35 -19.11
N ILE A 501 -27.77 25.35 -17.79
CA ILE A 501 -28.22 26.52 -17.01
C ILE A 501 -27.07 27.54 -16.87
N ILE A 502 -25.81 27.04 -16.76
CA ILE A 502 -24.61 27.87 -16.72
C ILE A 502 -23.64 27.48 -17.84
N SER A 503 -22.89 28.46 -18.35
CA SER A 503 -21.87 28.19 -19.37
C SER A 503 -20.67 27.46 -18.79
N GLY A 504 -19.96 26.67 -19.62
CA GLY A 504 -18.74 25.97 -19.22
C GLY A 504 -17.64 26.89 -18.67
N GLU A 505 -17.58 28.15 -19.12
CA GLU A 505 -16.66 29.17 -18.59
C GLU A 505 -16.98 29.51 -17.13
N ILE A 506 -18.24 29.69 -16.78
CA ILE A 506 -18.72 29.98 -15.42
C ILE A 506 -18.53 28.73 -14.56
N ALA A 507 -18.89 27.55 -15.06
CA ALA A 507 -18.70 26.30 -14.37
C ALA A 507 -17.21 26.05 -14.06
N GLY A 508 -16.33 26.27 -15.04
CA GLY A 508 -14.87 26.12 -14.87
C GLY A 508 -14.31 27.02 -13.77
N LYS A 509 -14.74 28.28 -13.71
CA LYS A 509 -14.32 29.22 -12.65
C LYS A 509 -14.70 28.73 -11.24
N TYR A 510 -15.95 28.26 -11.05
CA TYR A 510 -16.40 27.78 -9.74
C TYR A 510 -15.78 26.43 -9.38
N LYS A 511 -15.59 25.52 -10.34
CA LYS A 511 -14.88 24.25 -10.15
C LYS A 511 -13.43 24.47 -9.69
N GLU A 512 -12.72 25.42 -10.30
CA GLU A 512 -11.35 25.79 -9.88
C GLU A 512 -11.32 26.34 -8.46
N LEU A 513 -12.26 27.21 -8.10
CA LEU A 513 -12.37 27.77 -6.75
C LEU A 513 -12.63 26.68 -5.69
N LEU A 514 -13.52 25.72 -6.00
CA LEU A 514 -13.85 24.61 -5.11
C LEU A 514 -12.69 23.61 -5.00
N ASN A 515 -11.98 23.34 -6.08
CA ASN A 515 -10.78 22.48 -6.08
C ASN A 515 -9.64 23.09 -5.27
N ASN A 516 -9.42 24.40 -5.36
CA ASN A 516 -8.45 25.10 -4.52
C ASN A 516 -8.85 25.02 -3.04
N GLY A 517 -10.14 25.20 -2.71
CA GLY A 517 -10.66 25.01 -1.36
C GLY A 517 -10.42 23.60 -0.82
N LEU A 518 -10.61 22.56 -1.64
CA LEU A 518 -10.31 21.17 -1.25
C LEU A 518 -8.81 20.94 -1.03
N ALA A 519 -7.96 21.53 -1.87
CA ALA A 519 -6.50 21.42 -1.72
C ALA A 519 -5.98 22.13 -0.45
N ASP A 520 -6.53 23.31 -0.13
CA ASP A 520 -6.18 24.06 1.09
C ASP A 520 -6.52 23.28 2.36
N PHE A 521 -7.62 22.50 2.36
CA PHE A 521 -7.97 21.63 3.49
C PHE A 521 -6.99 20.47 3.66
N GLU A 522 -6.52 19.88 2.59
CA GLU A 522 -5.48 18.83 2.68
C GLU A 522 -4.17 19.41 3.23
N GLU A 523 -3.84 20.66 2.92
CA GLU A 523 -2.68 21.35 3.50
C GLU A 523 -2.91 21.79 4.97
N GLU A 524 -4.11 22.24 5.35
CA GLU A 524 -4.44 22.59 6.74
C GLU A 524 -4.43 21.37 7.68
N GLU A 525 -4.94 20.21 7.23
CA GLU A 525 -4.90 18.96 7.97
C GLU A 525 -3.45 18.57 8.29
N VAL A 526 -2.57 18.79 7.34
CA VAL A 526 -1.14 18.54 7.42
C VAL A 526 -0.40 19.51 8.35
N VAL A 527 -0.71 20.81 8.30
CA VAL A 527 -0.06 21.84 9.12
C VAL A 527 -0.49 21.75 10.58
N LYS A 528 -1.74 21.41 10.88
CA LYS A 528 -2.26 21.28 12.25
C LYS A 528 -1.69 20.07 12.98
N ASP A 529 -1.48 18.95 12.29
CA ASP A 529 -0.76 17.79 12.85
C ASP A 529 0.71 18.10 13.21
N SER A 530 1.30 19.08 12.54
CA SER A 530 2.65 19.55 12.86
C SER A 530 2.71 20.44 14.11
N LYS A 531 1.69 21.25 14.39
CA LYS A 531 1.61 22.16 15.55
C LYS A 531 1.22 21.46 16.86
N ARG A 532 0.66 20.26 16.82
CA ARG A 532 0.30 19.45 18.01
C ARG A 532 1.49 18.84 18.76
N LYS A 533 2.74 19.10 18.34
CA LYS A 533 3.97 18.47 18.88
C LYS A 533 4.98 19.44 19.48
N HIS A 534 4.57 20.68 19.82
CA HIS A 534 5.38 21.59 20.64
C HIS A 534 4.74 21.87 21.98
#